data_b1dc24160f2538c820f21ab3a19e11c9
#
_entry.id   b1dc24160f2538c820f21ab3a19e11c9
#
_cell.length_a   1.000
_cell.length_b   1.000
_cell.length_c   1.000
_cell.angle_alpha   90.00
_cell.angle_beta   90.00
_cell.angle_gamma   90.00
#
_symmetry.space_group_name_H-M   'P 1'
#
loop_
_entity.id
_entity.type
_entity.pdbx_description
1 polymer ?
#
loop_
_entity_poly.entity_id
_entity_poly.type
_entity_poly.pdbx_seq_one_letter_code
_entity_poly.pdbx_strand_id
1 'polypeptide(L)'
;ANFLASPPLVVAYAIAGNINVNLTTDSIGKSKSGKKIYLKDLWPSNREINQTLSLCLTPEMFKERYKEIYKGDDNWKSINNSKNTTYDWNDTSTYIKHPPFFDSKNKFELKDIKNARILALLGDSVTTDHISPAGNIKEDSPAGLYLTDRQINSRNFNSYGSRRGNHEIMMRGTFANIRIKNQILDNVEGGYTKSFVSNKQMSIYDAAQEYIKSN
;
A
#
# COMPACT_ATOMS: atom_id res chain seq x y z
N ALA A 1 -9.02 15.70 1.74
CA ALA A 1 -9.20 14.71 2.80
C ALA A 1 -10.15 13.61 2.28
N ASN A 2 -9.88 12.36 2.67
CA ASN A 2 -10.73 11.23 2.31
C ASN A 2 -11.43 10.73 3.58
N PHE A 3 -12.72 10.39 3.43
CA PHE A 3 -13.54 9.85 4.52
C PHE A 3 -13.98 8.44 4.15
N LEU A 4 -14.02 7.56 5.13
CA LEU A 4 -14.52 6.19 4.98
C LEU A 4 -15.85 6.06 5.72
N ALA A 5 -16.87 5.59 5.02
CA ALA A 5 -18.18 5.32 5.59
C ALA A 5 -18.80 4.07 4.96
N SER A 6 -19.84 3.53 5.56
CA SER A 6 -20.62 2.43 4.96
C SER A 6 -21.31 2.90 3.67
N PRO A 7 -21.55 2.02 2.69
CA PRO A 7 -22.20 2.40 1.44
C PRO A 7 -23.52 3.19 1.63
N PRO A 8 -24.43 2.82 2.54
CA PRO A 8 -25.63 3.60 2.78
C PRO A 8 -25.35 5.02 3.29
N LEU A 9 -24.34 5.19 4.15
CA LEU A 9 -23.95 6.51 4.65
C LEU A 9 -23.28 7.37 3.57
N VAL A 10 -22.52 6.76 2.66
CA VAL A 10 -21.98 7.47 1.50
C VAL A 10 -23.10 8.07 0.66
N VAL A 11 -24.19 7.30 0.42
CA VAL A 11 -25.38 7.79 -0.30
C VAL A 11 -26.05 8.93 0.48
N ALA A 12 -26.20 8.78 1.79
CA ALA A 12 -26.81 9.81 2.64
C ALA A 12 -26.04 11.14 2.60
N TYR A 13 -24.72 11.10 2.72
CA TYR A 13 -23.86 12.28 2.61
C TYR A 13 -23.84 12.88 1.20
N ALA A 14 -23.91 12.05 0.17
CA ALA A 14 -24.03 12.51 -1.21
C ALA A 14 -25.35 13.28 -1.44
N ILE A 15 -26.45 12.81 -0.86
CA ILE A 15 -27.75 13.52 -0.90
C ILE A 15 -27.68 14.83 -0.11
N ALA A 16 -27.04 14.81 1.07
CA ALA A 16 -26.87 16.00 1.89
C ALA A 16 -25.96 17.06 1.27
N GLY A 17 -25.02 16.65 0.39
CA GLY A 17 -24.06 17.51 -0.27
C GLY A 17 -23.01 18.13 0.66
N ASN A 18 -22.94 17.71 1.92
CA ASN A 18 -22.02 18.25 2.93
C ASN A 18 -21.69 17.18 3.96
N ILE A 19 -20.40 16.97 4.22
CA ILE A 19 -19.89 16.00 5.19
C ILE A 19 -20.05 16.48 6.66
N ASN A 20 -20.19 17.76 6.90
CA ASN A 20 -20.34 18.34 8.23
C ASN A 20 -21.79 18.28 8.79
N VAL A 21 -22.71 17.68 8.03
CA VAL A 21 -24.09 17.50 8.48
C VAL A 21 -24.15 16.38 9.53
N ASN A 22 -24.81 16.64 10.64
CA ASN A 22 -25.15 15.59 11.59
C ASN A 22 -26.41 14.83 11.08
N LEU A 23 -26.21 13.67 10.48
CA LEU A 23 -27.27 12.87 9.88
C LEU A 23 -28.37 12.44 10.88
N THR A 24 -28.11 12.52 12.19
CA THR A 24 -29.09 12.16 13.22
C THR A 24 -30.08 13.31 13.52
N THR A 25 -29.60 14.55 13.50
CA THR A 25 -30.33 15.73 13.95
C THR A 25 -30.66 16.73 12.85
N ASP A 26 -29.79 16.82 11.84
CA ASP A 26 -29.89 17.86 10.85
C ASP A 26 -30.71 17.44 9.63
N SER A 27 -31.31 18.42 8.99
CA SER A 27 -31.99 18.22 7.72
C SER A 27 -30.99 17.99 6.61
N ILE A 28 -31.18 16.93 5.82
CA ILE A 28 -30.35 16.60 4.66
C ILE A 28 -30.85 17.25 3.36
N GLY A 29 -31.95 17.92 3.41
CA GLY A 29 -32.53 18.59 2.25
C GLY A 29 -33.92 19.17 2.50
N LYS A 30 -34.53 19.65 1.42
CA LYS A 30 -35.92 20.15 1.43
C LYS A 30 -36.71 19.51 0.29
N SER A 31 -37.98 19.21 0.52
CA SER A 31 -38.92 18.78 -0.53
C SER A 31 -39.24 19.93 -1.48
N LYS A 32 -39.89 19.63 -2.60
CA LYS A 32 -40.43 20.65 -3.53
C LYS A 32 -41.37 21.64 -2.85
N SER A 33 -42.05 21.25 -1.79
CA SER A 33 -42.91 22.11 -0.97
C SER A 33 -42.17 22.90 0.12
N GLY A 34 -40.82 22.82 0.19
CA GLY A 34 -40.03 23.52 1.19
C GLY A 34 -39.93 22.81 2.55
N LYS A 35 -40.58 21.67 2.76
CA LYS A 35 -40.52 20.91 4.02
C LYS A 35 -39.12 20.30 4.19
N LYS A 36 -38.53 20.41 5.39
CA LYS A 36 -37.27 19.78 5.75
C LYS A 36 -37.37 18.25 5.68
N ILE A 37 -36.38 17.61 5.09
CA ILE A 37 -36.22 16.16 4.99
C ILE A 37 -35.05 15.74 5.85
N TYR A 38 -35.27 14.71 6.66
CA TYR A 38 -34.25 14.12 7.54
C TYR A 38 -33.88 12.72 7.05
N LEU A 39 -32.74 12.19 7.48
CA LEU A 39 -32.30 10.85 7.08
C LEU A 39 -33.36 9.77 7.39
N LYS A 40 -34.02 9.86 8.54
CA LYS A 40 -35.08 8.94 8.94
C LYS A 40 -36.27 8.88 7.96
N ASP A 41 -36.48 9.93 7.18
CA ASP A 41 -37.57 9.98 6.19
C ASP A 41 -37.21 9.22 4.90
N LEU A 42 -35.93 8.94 4.69
CA LEU A 42 -35.38 8.24 3.53
C LEU A 42 -34.83 6.85 3.86
N TRP A 43 -34.52 6.58 5.13
CA TRP A 43 -33.90 5.32 5.53
C TRP A 43 -34.90 4.17 5.41
N PRO A 44 -34.57 3.10 4.65
CA PRO A 44 -35.51 2.00 4.46
C PRO A 44 -35.75 1.23 5.77
N SER A 45 -36.96 0.75 5.95
CA SER A 45 -37.29 -0.15 7.03
C SER A 45 -36.67 -1.53 6.83
N ASN A 46 -36.44 -2.28 7.91
CA ASN A 46 -35.97 -3.67 7.83
C ASN A 46 -36.83 -4.56 6.95
N ARG A 47 -38.14 -4.28 6.87
CA ARG A 47 -39.06 -5.00 6.01
C ARG A 47 -38.77 -4.75 4.52
N GLU A 48 -38.55 -3.49 4.14
CA GLU A 48 -38.16 -3.12 2.77
C GLU A 48 -36.83 -3.70 2.37
N ILE A 49 -35.83 -3.66 3.29
CA ILE A 49 -34.53 -4.26 3.09
C ILE A 49 -34.66 -5.76 2.83
N ASN A 50 -35.41 -6.49 3.70
CA ASN A 50 -35.59 -7.94 3.55
C ASN A 50 -36.35 -8.31 2.27
N GLN A 51 -37.36 -7.55 1.91
CA GLN A 51 -38.08 -7.75 0.66
C GLN A 51 -37.17 -7.56 -0.55
N THR A 52 -36.35 -6.49 -0.57
CA THR A 52 -35.41 -6.24 -1.64
C THR A 52 -34.34 -7.32 -1.72
N LEU A 53 -33.79 -7.75 -0.59
CA LEU A 53 -32.82 -8.84 -0.53
C LEU A 53 -33.38 -10.13 -1.11
N SER A 54 -34.61 -10.51 -0.73
CA SER A 54 -35.27 -11.72 -1.24
C SER A 54 -35.54 -11.68 -2.76
N LEU A 55 -35.73 -10.49 -3.31
CA LEU A 55 -35.93 -10.32 -4.76
C LEU A 55 -34.58 -10.31 -5.54
N CYS A 56 -33.54 -9.78 -4.94
CA CYS A 56 -32.25 -9.56 -5.62
C CYS A 56 -31.25 -10.69 -5.42
N LEU A 57 -31.27 -11.35 -4.26
CA LEU A 57 -30.31 -12.42 -3.94
C LEU A 57 -30.89 -13.78 -4.27
N THR A 58 -30.79 -14.20 -5.52
CA THR A 58 -31.24 -15.53 -5.96
C THR A 58 -30.06 -16.45 -6.27
N PRO A 59 -30.23 -17.78 -6.17
CA PRO A 59 -29.20 -18.74 -6.57
C PRO A 59 -28.77 -18.56 -8.03
N GLU A 60 -29.67 -18.15 -8.91
CA GLU A 60 -29.41 -17.92 -10.33
C GLU A 60 -28.46 -16.74 -10.52
N MET A 61 -28.61 -15.67 -9.75
CA MET A 61 -27.70 -14.52 -9.78
C MET A 61 -26.28 -14.95 -9.43
N PHE A 62 -26.09 -15.77 -8.42
CA PHE A 62 -24.77 -16.29 -8.05
C PHE A 62 -24.21 -17.19 -9.17
N LYS A 63 -25.00 -18.11 -9.69
CA LYS A 63 -24.57 -18.98 -10.81
C LYS A 63 -24.13 -18.16 -12.02
N GLU A 64 -24.91 -17.16 -12.41
CA GLU A 64 -24.59 -16.31 -13.55
C GLU A 64 -23.31 -15.48 -13.29
N ARG A 65 -23.17 -14.89 -12.08
CA ARG A 65 -22.01 -14.08 -11.74
C ARG A 65 -20.70 -14.88 -11.71
N TYR A 66 -20.76 -16.13 -11.25
CA TYR A 66 -19.58 -16.99 -11.11
C TYR A 66 -19.34 -17.89 -12.32
N LYS A 67 -20.23 -17.93 -13.29
CA LYS A 67 -20.14 -18.79 -14.48
C LYS A 67 -18.83 -18.65 -15.25
N GLU A 68 -18.28 -17.46 -15.30
CA GLU A 68 -17.09 -17.14 -16.08
C GLU A 68 -15.87 -16.75 -15.24
N ILE A 69 -15.91 -17.01 -13.92
CA ILE A 69 -14.87 -16.56 -12.99
C ILE A 69 -13.45 -17.04 -13.41
N TYR A 70 -13.35 -18.20 -14.05
CA TYR A 70 -12.08 -18.75 -14.52
C TYR A 70 -11.68 -18.28 -15.94
N LYS A 71 -12.57 -17.59 -16.65
CA LYS A 71 -12.30 -17.12 -18.01
C LYS A 71 -11.61 -15.75 -18.05
N GLY A 72 -11.85 -14.94 -17.03
CA GLY A 72 -11.38 -13.55 -16.98
C GLY A 72 -12.04 -12.65 -18.03
N ASP A 73 -11.71 -11.36 -17.98
CA ASP A 73 -12.10 -10.39 -18.99
C ASP A 73 -11.17 -10.43 -20.22
N ASP A 74 -11.42 -9.56 -21.19
CA ASP A 74 -10.62 -9.55 -22.42
C ASP A 74 -9.18 -9.06 -22.19
N ASN A 75 -8.94 -8.21 -21.20
CA ASN A 75 -7.59 -7.81 -20.81
C ASN A 75 -6.82 -9.01 -20.24
N TRP A 76 -7.46 -9.81 -19.38
CA TRP A 76 -6.87 -11.03 -18.85
C TRP A 76 -6.55 -12.04 -19.97
N LYS A 77 -7.46 -12.24 -20.92
CA LYS A 77 -7.28 -13.16 -22.05
C LYS A 77 -6.19 -12.69 -23.02
N SER A 78 -5.95 -11.39 -23.12
CA SER A 78 -4.94 -10.81 -23.99
C SER A 78 -3.51 -10.94 -23.46
N ILE A 79 -3.33 -11.37 -22.21
CA ILE A 79 -2.00 -11.59 -21.63
C ILE A 79 -1.35 -12.78 -22.30
N ASN A 80 -0.28 -12.51 -23.05
CA ASN A 80 0.55 -13.57 -23.64
C ASN A 80 1.32 -14.29 -22.55
N ASN A 81 0.98 -15.54 -22.32
CA ASN A 81 1.76 -16.42 -21.45
C ASN A 81 2.81 -17.16 -22.27
N SER A 82 4.08 -17.04 -21.89
CA SER A 82 5.11 -17.94 -22.40
C SER A 82 4.79 -19.36 -21.91
N LYS A 83 4.86 -20.35 -22.80
CA LYS A 83 4.69 -21.77 -22.44
C LYS A 83 5.97 -22.39 -21.87
N ASN A 84 6.89 -21.56 -21.40
CA ASN A 84 8.15 -22.00 -20.82
C ASN A 84 7.91 -22.68 -19.46
N THR A 85 8.73 -23.64 -19.11
CA THR A 85 8.70 -24.31 -17.80
C THR A 85 9.23 -23.42 -16.68
N THR A 86 10.00 -22.39 -17.02
CA THR A 86 10.56 -21.40 -16.10
C THR A 86 10.16 -20.00 -16.54
N TYR A 87 10.12 -19.08 -15.57
CA TYR A 87 9.84 -17.68 -15.86
C TYR A 87 11.00 -17.06 -16.66
N ASP A 88 10.66 -16.32 -17.71
CA ASP A 88 11.61 -15.59 -18.53
C ASP A 88 11.86 -14.21 -17.91
N TRP A 89 13.00 -14.08 -17.20
CA TRP A 89 13.35 -12.87 -16.48
C TRP A 89 13.78 -11.76 -17.43
N ASN A 90 13.19 -10.58 -17.24
CA ASN A 90 13.56 -9.38 -17.97
C ASN A 90 14.37 -8.45 -17.04
N ASP A 91 15.67 -8.33 -17.30
CA ASP A 91 16.58 -7.52 -16.48
C ASP A 91 16.29 -6.02 -16.54
N THR A 92 15.61 -5.54 -17.59
CA THR A 92 15.19 -4.15 -17.72
C THR A 92 13.89 -3.83 -16.97
N SER A 93 13.16 -4.83 -16.53
CA SER A 93 11.91 -4.64 -15.78
C SER A 93 12.17 -3.90 -14.47
N THR A 94 11.35 -2.88 -14.20
CA THR A 94 11.35 -2.17 -12.92
C THR A 94 10.22 -2.65 -11.98
N TYR A 95 9.43 -3.64 -12.40
CA TYR A 95 8.35 -4.23 -11.60
C TYR A 95 8.69 -5.60 -11.03
N ILE A 96 9.35 -6.46 -11.82
CA ILE A 96 9.68 -7.83 -11.44
C ILE A 96 11.17 -8.04 -11.75
N LYS A 97 11.94 -8.46 -10.75
CA LYS A 97 13.36 -8.77 -10.89
C LYS A 97 13.68 -10.13 -10.30
N HIS A 98 14.63 -10.81 -10.93
CA HIS A 98 15.19 -12.05 -10.39
C HIS A 98 15.74 -11.78 -8.98
N PRO A 99 15.28 -12.48 -7.94
CA PRO A 99 15.76 -12.28 -6.59
C PRO A 99 17.15 -12.91 -6.38
N PRO A 100 18.09 -12.25 -5.70
CA PRO A 100 19.46 -12.73 -5.55
C PRO A 100 19.62 -13.86 -4.53
N PHE A 101 18.56 -14.22 -3.79
CA PHE A 101 18.66 -15.18 -2.67
C PHE A 101 19.05 -16.59 -3.12
N PHE A 102 18.78 -16.95 -4.36
CA PHE A 102 19.04 -18.29 -4.90
C PHE A 102 20.40 -18.39 -5.60
N ASP A 103 21.09 -17.26 -5.81
CA ASP A 103 22.35 -17.21 -6.55
C ASP A 103 23.56 -17.52 -5.66
N SER A 104 23.42 -17.37 -4.34
CA SER A 104 24.51 -17.63 -3.41
C SER A 104 24.66 -19.11 -3.10
N LYS A 105 25.81 -19.67 -3.48
CA LYS A 105 26.24 -21.02 -3.10
C LYS A 105 26.91 -21.05 -1.71
N ASN A 106 26.94 -19.93 -1.02
CA ASN A 106 27.66 -19.81 0.25
C ASN A 106 26.92 -20.59 1.34
N LYS A 107 27.57 -21.58 1.93
CA LYS A 107 27.11 -22.18 3.17
C LYS A 107 27.18 -21.14 4.27
N PHE A 108 26.03 -20.85 4.86
CA PHE A 108 25.95 -19.94 5.99
C PHE A 108 26.60 -20.61 7.21
N GLU A 109 27.71 -20.05 7.68
CA GLU A 109 28.33 -20.45 8.93
C GLU A 109 27.87 -19.52 10.05
N LEU A 110 27.38 -20.11 11.14
CA LEU A 110 27.04 -19.35 12.35
C LEU A 110 28.34 -18.85 12.99
N LYS A 111 28.55 -17.55 13.02
CA LYS A 111 29.68 -16.89 13.66
C LYS A 111 29.17 -15.79 14.59
N ASP A 112 29.93 -15.51 15.65
CA ASP A 112 29.67 -14.36 16.50
C ASP A 112 29.76 -13.06 15.69
N ILE A 113 28.79 -12.16 15.94
CA ILE A 113 28.79 -10.81 15.37
C ILE A 113 29.64 -9.93 16.29
N LYS A 114 30.78 -9.45 15.80
CA LYS A 114 31.70 -8.59 16.56
C LYS A 114 31.85 -7.23 15.91
N ASN A 115 31.89 -6.17 16.71
CA ASN A 115 32.11 -4.78 16.27
C ASN A 115 31.06 -4.25 15.28
N ALA A 116 29.85 -4.82 15.28
CA ALA A 116 28.77 -4.33 14.43
C ALA A 116 28.27 -2.95 14.90
N ARG A 117 27.98 -2.07 13.94
CA ARG A 117 27.34 -0.77 14.19
C ARG A 117 25.84 -0.92 14.23
N ILE A 118 25.18 -0.19 15.11
CA ILE A 118 23.71 -0.15 15.16
C ILE A 118 23.21 0.64 13.96
N LEU A 119 22.29 0.06 13.19
CA LEU A 119 21.65 0.71 12.05
C LEU A 119 20.35 1.42 12.46
N ALA A 120 19.55 0.80 13.33
CA ALA A 120 18.33 1.37 13.87
C ALA A 120 18.07 0.82 15.26
N LEU A 121 17.61 1.68 16.18
CA LEU A 121 17.16 1.32 17.52
C LEU A 121 15.69 1.70 17.63
N LEU A 122 14.82 0.69 17.63
CA LEU A 122 13.38 0.86 17.61
C LEU A 122 12.79 0.42 18.95
N GLY A 123 11.75 1.11 19.39
CA GLY A 123 11.00 0.76 20.59
C GLY A 123 9.95 -0.33 20.35
N ASP A 124 9.01 -0.42 21.28
CA ASP A 124 7.91 -1.38 21.21
C ASP A 124 6.91 -1.04 20.11
N SER A 125 6.01 -2.00 19.84
CA SER A 125 4.89 -1.87 18.89
C SER A 125 5.30 -1.69 17.42
N VAL A 126 6.50 -2.11 17.04
CA VAL A 126 6.94 -2.18 15.64
C VAL A 126 6.39 -3.46 15.02
N THR A 127 5.66 -3.32 13.93
CA THR A 127 5.04 -4.41 13.18
C THR A 127 5.63 -4.51 11.77
N THR A 128 5.23 -5.54 11.03
CA THR A 128 5.62 -5.71 9.61
C THR A 128 5.28 -4.51 8.75
N ASP A 129 4.20 -3.77 9.07
CA ASP A 129 3.82 -2.54 8.36
C ASP A 129 4.81 -1.39 8.53
N HIS A 130 5.62 -1.42 9.59
CA HIS A 130 6.69 -0.45 9.81
C HIS A 130 7.97 -0.87 9.07
N ILE A 131 8.20 -2.17 8.92
CA ILE A 131 9.41 -2.73 8.31
C ILE A 131 9.29 -2.74 6.80
N SER A 132 8.20 -3.34 6.28
CA SER A 132 7.94 -3.43 4.85
C SER A 132 7.39 -2.11 4.31
N PRO A 133 7.91 -1.60 3.18
CA PRO A 133 7.44 -0.34 2.64
C PRO A 133 6.02 -0.45 2.08
N ALA A 134 5.24 0.60 2.30
CA ALA A 134 3.88 0.76 1.79
C ALA A 134 3.65 2.18 1.28
N GLY A 135 2.56 2.38 0.55
CA GLY A 135 2.19 3.69 0.00
C GLY A 135 2.98 4.08 -1.24
N ASN A 136 2.90 5.35 -1.59
CA ASN A 136 3.54 5.91 -2.78
C ASN A 136 5.05 6.05 -2.60
N ILE A 137 5.78 5.86 -3.70
CA ILE A 137 7.23 6.09 -3.76
C ILE A 137 7.46 7.59 -3.98
N LYS A 138 8.19 8.22 -3.07
CA LYS A 138 8.58 9.63 -3.18
C LYS A 138 9.78 9.80 -4.10
N GLU A 139 9.83 10.91 -4.83
CA GLU A 139 10.90 11.20 -5.80
C GLU A 139 12.29 11.29 -5.16
N ASP A 140 12.36 11.90 -3.99
CA ASP A 140 13.59 12.12 -3.22
C ASP A 140 14.00 10.93 -2.36
N SER A 141 13.22 9.84 -2.37
CA SER A 141 13.56 8.62 -1.64
C SER A 141 14.59 7.77 -2.38
N PRO A 142 15.34 6.90 -1.70
CA PRO A 142 16.25 5.97 -2.36
C PRO A 142 15.59 5.12 -3.45
N ALA A 143 14.31 4.75 -3.27
CA ALA A 143 13.54 4.02 -4.28
C ALA A 143 13.13 4.92 -5.46
N GLY A 144 12.81 6.18 -5.20
CA GLY A 144 12.51 7.17 -6.25
C GLY A 144 13.73 7.47 -7.12
N LEU A 145 14.88 7.70 -6.49
CA LEU A 145 16.15 7.90 -7.21
C LEU A 145 16.51 6.69 -8.06
N TYR A 146 16.35 5.47 -7.53
CA TYR A 146 16.54 4.24 -8.29
C TYR A 146 15.66 4.17 -9.56
N LEU A 147 14.41 4.64 -9.49
CA LEU A 147 13.50 4.67 -10.63
C LEU A 147 13.87 5.78 -11.62
N THR A 148 14.26 6.94 -11.12
CA THR A 148 14.72 8.06 -11.95
C THR A 148 15.96 7.69 -12.75
N ASP A 149 16.93 7.03 -12.13
CA ASP A 149 18.15 6.52 -12.80
C ASP A 149 17.82 5.55 -13.95
N ARG A 150 16.66 4.91 -13.89
CA ARG A 150 16.12 4.02 -14.95
C ARG A 150 15.16 4.71 -15.89
N GLN A 151 15.17 6.04 -15.90
CA GLN A 151 14.36 6.88 -16.79
C GLN A 151 12.83 6.69 -16.60
N ILE A 152 12.40 6.25 -15.43
CA ILE A 152 10.98 6.19 -15.09
C ILE A 152 10.54 7.56 -14.60
N ASN A 153 9.53 8.12 -15.26
CA ASN A 153 8.94 9.39 -14.84
C ASN A 153 8.22 9.22 -13.48
N SER A 154 8.29 10.24 -12.61
CA SER A 154 7.70 10.22 -11.27
C SER A 154 6.19 9.92 -11.27
N ARG A 155 5.46 10.35 -12.31
CA ARG A 155 4.04 10.02 -12.49
C ARG A 155 3.78 8.52 -12.65
N ASN A 156 4.80 7.74 -13.02
CA ASN A 156 4.76 6.31 -13.25
C ASN A 156 5.43 5.51 -12.14
N PHE A 157 5.82 6.14 -11.03
CA PHE A 157 6.45 5.43 -9.90
C PHE A 157 5.51 4.43 -9.28
N ASN A 158 4.22 4.76 -9.20
CA ASN A 158 3.22 3.98 -8.49
C ASN A 158 3.58 3.79 -7.01
N SER A 159 3.09 2.72 -6.42
CA SER A 159 3.33 2.40 -5.01
C SER A 159 4.36 1.29 -4.83
N TYR A 160 4.92 1.17 -3.64
CA TYR A 160 5.74 0.03 -3.25
C TYR A 160 5.01 -1.30 -3.46
N GLY A 161 3.71 -1.36 -3.14
CA GLY A 161 2.88 -2.54 -3.35
C GLY A 161 2.80 -2.98 -4.81
N SER A 162 2.73 -2.04 -5.76
CA SER A 162 2.73 -2.33 -7.20
C SER A 162 4.06 -2.90 -7.69
N ARG A 163 5.16 -2.59 -7.00
CA ARG A 163 6.53 -3.00 -7.37
C ARG A 163 7.14 -4.02 -6.41
N ARG A 164 6.30 -4.68 -5.62
CA ARG A 164 6.74 -5.65 -4.62
C ARG A 164 7.53 -6.84 -5.17
N GLY A 165 7.40 -7.12 -6.47
CA GLY A 165 8.20 -8.12 -7.19
C GLY A 165 9.62 -7.63 -7.54
N ASN A 166 9.97 -6.39 -7.21
CA ASN A 166 11.31 -5.84 -7.42
C ASN A 166 12.00 -5.62 -6.06
N HIS A 167 12.87 -6.55 -5.68
CA HIS A 167 13.60 -6.50 -4.40
C HIS A 167 14.46 -5.26 -4.25
N GLU A 168 14.97 -4.70 -5.34
CA GLU A 168 15.77 -3.47 -5.34
C GLU A 168 14.98 -2.26 -4.83
N ILE A 169 13.71 -2.16 -5.21
CA ILE A 169 12.80 -1.12 -4.74
C ILE A 169 12.37 -1.38 -3.30
N MET A 170 12.01 -2.63 -3.00
CA MET A 170 11.53 -3.00 -1.66
C MET A 170 12.63 -2.80 -0.60
N MET A 171 13.86 -3.17 -0.91
CA MET A 171 15.01 -2.98 -0.02
C MET A 171 15.29 -1.49 0.26
N ARG A 172 15.13 -0.63 -0.74
CA ARG A 172 15.29 0.83 -0.61
C ARG A 172 14.20 1.48 0.22
N GLY A 173 13.05 0.83 0.34
CA GLY A 173 11.92 1.28 1.16
C GLY A 173 11.80 0.58 2.52
N THR A 174 12.65 -0.38 2.82
CA THR A 174 12.64 -1.05 4.12
C THR A 174 12.89 -0.03 5.24
N PHE A 175 12.04 -0.06 6.26
CA PHE A 175 11.99 0.93 7.35
C PHE A 175 11.67 2.38 6.92
N ALA A 176 11.18 2.62 5.71
CA ALA A 176 10.82 3.97 5.26
C ALA A 176 9.42 4.44 5.70
N ASN A 177 8.78 3.74 6.62
CA ASN A 177 7.48 4.15 7.16
C ASN A 177 7.60 5.49 7.89
N ILE A 178 6.67 6.40 7.59
CA ILE A 178 6.66 7.78 8.13
C ILE A 178 6.42 7.85 9.65
N ARG A 179 5.95 6.77 10.28
CA ARG A 179 5.64 6.69 11.71
C ARG A 179 6.75 6.06 12.54
N ILE A 180 7.82 5.58 11.91
CA ILE A 180 8.96 5.01 12.64
C ILE A 180 9.64 6.11 13.43
N LYS A 181 9.98 5.78 14.68
CA LYS A 181 10.80 6.59 15.56
C LYS A 181 12.06 5.82 15.89
N ASN A 182 13.16 6.22 15.26
CA ASN A 182 14.46 5.64 15.55
C ASN A 182 15.09 6.36 16.75
N GLN A 183 15.28 5.65 17.85
CA GLN A 183 15.79 6.21 19.12
C GLN A 183 17.26 6.70 19.03
N ILE A 184 17.94 6.45 17.92
CA ILE A 184 19.27 7.03 17.63
C ILE A 184 19.17 8.53 17.32
N LEU A 185 17.98 8.98 16.91
CA LEU A 185 17.69 10.38 16.54
C LEU A 185 16.66 10.97 17.49
N ASP A 186 16.94 12.16 18.01
CA ASP A 186 16.01 12.88 18.87
C ASP A 186 14.89 13.51 18.03
N ASN A 187 13.64 13.17 18.36
CA ASN A 187 12.41 13.77 17.78
C ASN A 187 12.30 13.70 16.24
N VAL A 188 12.93 12.73 15.60
CA VAL A 188 12.81 12.49 14.14
C VAL A 188 11.87 11.33 13.90
N GLU A 189 10.83 11.56 13.09
CA GLU A 189 9.93 10.52 12.57
C GLU A 189 10.28 10.17 11.14
N GLY A 190 10.04 8.92 10.74
CA GLY A 190 10.33 8.39 9.41
C GLY A 190 11.55 7.49 9.37
N GLY A 191 11.86 7.00 8.19
CA GLY A 191 12.91 6.01 7.94
C GLY A 191 14.33 6.58 7.95
N TYR A 192 14.68 7.35 8.96
CA TYR A 192 15.98 7.99 9.09
C TYR A 192 16.82 7.38 10.21
N THR A 193 18.14 7.49 10.07
CA THR A 193 19.11 7.13 11.08
C THR A 193 20.32 8.06 11.02
N LYS A 194 21.20 7.92 11.99
CA LYS A 194 22.53 8.55 11.98
C LYS A 194 23.56 7.50 11.61
N SER A 195 24.32 7.73 10.55
CA SER A 195 25.46 6.89 10.25
C SER A 195 26.58 7.15 11.25
N PHE A 196 27.13 6.08 11.84
CA PHE A 196 28.30 6.16 12.71
C PHE A 196 29.63 6.15 11.94
N VAL A 197 29.61 6.11 10.60
CA VAL A 197 30.77 6.29 9.74
C VAL A 197 30.98 7.77 9.43
N SER A 198 29.98 8.39 8.80
CA SER A 198 30.04 9.81 8.40
C SER A 198 29.52 10.79 9.46
N ASN A 199 28.89 10.27 10.52
CA ASN A 199 28.23 11.06 11.58
C ASN A 199 27.09 11.95 11.07
N LYS A 200 26.46 11.58 9.94
CA LYS A 200 25.37 12.31 9.28
C LYS A 200 24.02 11.60 9.44
N GLN A 201 22.96 12.39 9.50
CA GLN A 201 21.59 11.87 9.38
C GLN A 201 21.28 11.59 7.92
N MET A 202 20.73 10.40 7.65
CA MET A 202 20.36 9.97 6.32
C MET A 202 19.25 8.90 6.38
N SER A 203 18.79 8.40 5.22
CA SER A 203 17.87 7.26 5.19
C SER A 203 18.55 6.01 5.79
N ILE A 204 17.75 5.12 6.36
CA ILE A 204 18.26 3.83 6.88
C ILE A 204 18.95 3.04 5.77
N TYR A 205 18.39 3.09 4.54
CA TYR A 205 19.01 2.44 3.38
C TYR A 205 20.40 3.01 3.06
N ASP A 206 20.54 4.32 3.00
CA ASP A 206 21.83 4.96 2.65
C ASP A 206 22.89 4.70 3.73
N ALA A 207 22.49 4.72 5.00
CA ALA A 207 23.41 4.36 6.09
C ALA A 207 23.85 2.89 6.00
N ALA A 208 22.94 1.98 5.65
CA ALA A 208 23.30 0.58 5.41
C ALA A 208 24.30 0.44 4.25
N GLN A 209 24.10 1.18 3.15
CA GLN A 209 25.05 1.20 2.04
C GLN A 209 26.42 1.79 2.41
N GLU A 210 26.42 2.82 3.27
CA GLU A 210 27.66 3.40 3.77
C GLU A 210 28.43 2.40 4.65
N TYR A 211 27.72 1.65 5.51
CA TYR A 211 28.33 0.60 6.34
C TYR A 211 28.91 -0.53 5.50
N ILE A 212 28.21 -0.99 4.47
CA ILE A 212 28.69 -2.03 3.56
C ILE A 212 29.98 -1.59 2.83
N LYS A 213 30.05 -0.32 2.43
CA LYS A 213 31.23 0.23 1.74
C LYS A 213 32.43 0.47 2.66
N SER A 214 32.20 0.61 3.96
CA SER A 214 33.26 0.90 4.95
C SER A 214 33.89 -0.34 5.59
N ASN A 215 33.36 -1.50 5.29
CA ASN A 215 33.89 -2.82 5.66
C ASN A 215 34.57 -3.42 4.44
#